data_f3e107ad6b40c0755457b240838079ff
#
_entry.id   f3e107ad6b40c0755457b240838079ff
#
_cell.length_a   1.000
_cell.length_b   1.000
_cell.length_c   1.000
_cell.angle_alpha   90.00
_cell.angle_beta   90.00
_cell.angle_gamma   90.00
#
_symmetry.space_group_name_H-M   'P 1'
#
loop_
_entity.id
_entity.type
_entity.pdbx_description
1 polymer ?
#
loop_
_entity_poly.entity_id
_entity_poly.type
_entity_poly.pdbx_seq_one_letter_code
_entity_poly.pdbx_strand_id
1 'polypeptide(L)'
;MRNRFDEQLEQLNVELIKMGALCEESIACATKALFNEKTDEMIAKVNDNEVETDHMEHDIEALCMKLLLHQQPVARDLRSVSSALKM
;
A
#
# COMPACT_ATOMS: atom_id res chain seq x y z
N MET A 1 -12.79 -3.28 -25.06
CA MET A 1 -12.99 -4.43 -24.14
C MET A 1 -11.95 -4.43 -23.05
N ARG A 2 -12.36 -4.51 -21.81
CA ARG A 2 -11.43 -4.55 -20.68
C ARG A 2 -10.77 -5.92 -20.60
N ASN A 3 -9.47 -5.95 -20.37
CA ASN A 3 -8.75 -7.18 -20.17
C ASN A 3 -8.30 -7.28 -18.71
N ARG A 4 -7.65 -8.37 -18.36
CA ARG A 4 -7.20 -8.63 -17.00
C ARG A 4 -6.20 -7.58 -16.51
N PHE A 5 -5.36 -7.09 -17.40
CA PHE A 5 -4.40 -6.04 -17.07
C PHE A 5 -5.10 -4.76 -16.63
N ASP A 6 -6.13 -4.35 -17.37
CA ASP A 6 -6.90 -3.15 -17.04
C ASP A 6 -7.59 -3.28 -15.69
N GLU A 7 -8.13 -4.45 -15.39
CA GLU A 7 -8.77 -4.73 -14.11
C GLU A 7 -7.76 -4.67 -12.96
N GLN A 8 -6.56 -5.18 -13.17
CA GLN A 8 -5.50 -5.15 -12.16
C GLN A 8 -5.00 -3.72 -11.93
N LEU A 9 -4.88 -2.91 -12.98
CA LEU A 9 -4.52 -1.50 -12.85
C LEU A 9 -5.56 -0.73 -12.06
N GLU A 10 -6.83 -1.00 -12.32
CA GLU A 10 -7.93 -0.37 -11.60
C GLU A 10 -7.89 -0.75 -10.12
N GLN A 11 -7.66 -2.03 -9.83
CA GLN A 11 -7.53 -2.52 -8.47
C GLN A 11 -6.36 -1.83 -7.75
N LEU A 12 -5.23 -1.72 -8.42
CA LEU A 12 -4.06 -1.03 -7.86
C LEU A 12 -4.39 0.43 -7.51
N ASN A 13 -5.08 1.11 -8.42
CA ASN A 13 -5.48 2.49 -8.19
C ASN A 13 -6.40 2.63 -6.97
N VAL A 14 -7.36 1.74 -6.83
CA VAL A 14 -8.28 1.72 -5.68
C VAL A 14 -7.50 1.49 -4.38
N GLU A 15 -6.56 0.56 -4.37
CA GLU A 15 -5.75 0.27 -3.18
C GLU A 15 -4.87 1.46 -2.79
N LEU A 16 -4.29 2.15 -3.77
CA LEU A 16 -3.49 3.35 -3.52
C LEU A 16 -4.32 4.48 -2.93
N ILE A 17 -5.56 4.66 -3.41
CA ILE A 17 -6.47 5.67 -2.87
C ILE A 17 -6.83 5.35 -1.43
N LYS A 18 -7.14 4.10 -1.12
CA LYS A 18 -7.45 3.66 0.24
C LYS A 18 -6.29 3.89 1.19
N MET A 19 -5.07 3.56 0.76
CA MET A 19 -3.87 3.76 1.56
C MET A 19 -3.64 5.25 1.84
N GLY A 20 -3.84 6.09 0.82
CA GLY A 20 -3.76 7.55 0.98
C GLY A 20 -4.74 8.08 2.01
N ALA A 21 -5.97 7.57 2.00
CA ALA A 21 -6.99 7.97 2.97
C ALA A 21 -6.61 7.58 4.40
N LEU A 22 -6.04 6.39 4.59
CA LEU A 22 -5.56 5.96 5.90
C LEU A 22 -4.42 6.84 6.41
N CYS A 23 -3.51 7.22 5.53
CA CYS A 23 -2.41 8.12 5.89
C CYS A 23 -2.93 9.49 6.32
N GLU A 24 -3.89 10.05 5.59
CA GLU A 24 -4.53 11.31 5.96
C GLU A 24 -5.19 11.23 7.33
N GLU A 25 -5.91 10.15 7.58
CA GLU A 25 -6.56 9.93 8.87
C GLU A 25 -5.54 9.85 10.00
N SER A 26 -4.44 9.13 9.78
CA SER A 26 -3.38 9.01 10.78
C SER A 26 -2.74 10.36 11.10
N ILE A 27 -2.50 11.19 10.11
CA ILE A 27 -1.96 12.54 10.29
C ILE A 27 -2.92 13.38 11.10
N ALA A 28 -4.21 13.34 10.78
CA ALA A 28 -5.23 14.08 11.51
C ALA A 28 -5.30 13.64 12.98
N CYS A 29 -5.26 12.33 13.23
CA CYS A 29 -5.29 11.78 14.58
C CYS A 29 -4.04 12.15 15.37
N ALA A 30 -2.88 12.10 14.75
CA ALA A 30 -1.62 12.49 15.39
C ALA A 30 -1.64 13.96 15.76
N THR A 31 -2.16 14.82 14.88
CA THR A 31 -2.29 16.25 15.14
C THR A 31 -3.19 16.50 16.34
N LYS A 32 -4.34 15.82 16.42
CA LYS A 32 -5.25 15.96 17.57
C LYS A 32 -4.59 15.50 18.86
N ALA A 33 -3.82 14.41 18.81
CA ALA A 33 -3.11 13.94 20.00
C ALA A 33 -2.09 14.96 20.50
N LEU A 34 -1.42 15.66 19.58
CA LEU A 34 -0.48 16.74 19.95
C LEU A 34 -1.15 17.89 20.67
N PHE A 35 -2.43 18.14 20.39
CA PHE A 35 -3.21 19.18 21.06
C PHE A 35 -3.98 18.66 22.28
N ASN A 36 -3.63 17.46 22.74
CA ASN A 36 -4.24 16.82 23.91
C ASN A 36 -5.75 16.57 23.77
N GLU A 37 -6.21 16.33 22.56
CA GLU A 37 -7.60 15.97 22.30
C GLU A 37 -7.73 14.46 22.20
N LYS A 38 -8.37 13.82 23.20
CA LYS A 38 -8.59 12.38 23.23
C LYS A 38 -7.34 11.58 22.88
N THR A 39 -6.22 11.93 23.51
CA THR A 39 -4.89 11.44 23.16
C THR A 39 -4.82 9.91 23.06
N ASP A 40 -5.33 9.19 24.07
CA ASP A 40 -5.26 7.73 24.10
C ASP A 40 -6.04 7.12 22.93
N GLU A 41 -7.21 7.65 22.65
CA GLU A 41 -8.05 7.19 21.54
C GLU A 41 -7.39 7.46 20.20
N MET A 42 -6.79 8.64 20.03
CA MET A 42 -6.11 9.01 18.80
C MET A 42 -4.85 8.17 18.55
N ILE A 43 -4.08 7.90 19.59
CA ILE A 43 -2.88 7.05 19.48
C ILE A 43 -3.27 5.63 19.10
N ALA A 44 -4.31 5.08 19.71
CA ALA A 44 -4.81 3.74 19.37
C ALA A 44 -5.22 3.67 17.91
N LYS A 45 -5.88 4.71 17.41
CA LYS A 45 -6.33 4.77 16.02
C LYS A 45 -5.15 4.84 15.04
N VAL A 46 -4.12 5.61 15.37
CA VAL A 46 -2.90 5.68 14.56
C VAL A 46 -2.23 4.32 14.49
N ASN A 47 -2.14 3.62 15.62
CA ASN A 47 -1.55 2.28 15.65
C ASN A 47 -2.34 1.29 14.80
N ASP A 48 -3.66 1.32 14.87
CA ASP A 48 -4.52 0.46 14.05
C ASP A 48 -4.33 0.75 12.57
N ASN A 49 -4.26 2.02 12.20
CA ASN A 49 -4.06 2.44 10.83
C ASN A 49 -2.67 2.02 10.31
N GLU A 50 -1.66 2.03 11.18
CA GLU A 50 -0.31 1.60 10.80
C GLU A 50 -0.30 0.12 10.42
N VAL A 51 -0.98 -0.73 11.20
CA VAL A 51 -1.09 -2.16 10.89
C VAL A 51 -1.81 -2.35 9.55
N GLU A 52 -2.91 -1.65 9.35
CA GLU A 52 -3.68 -1.71 8.11
C GLU A 52 -2.85 -1.26 6.92
N THR A 53 -2.10 -0.17 7.07
CA THR A 53 -1.25 0.36 6.02
C THR A 53 -0.15 -0.63 5.63
N ASP A 54 0.44 -1.32 6.60
CA ASP A 54 1.44 -2.36 6.34
C ASP A 54 0.85 -3.48 5.48
N HIS A 55 -0.36 -3.94 5.80
CA HIS A 55 -1.03 -4.95 4.99
C HIS A 55 -1.29 -4.46 3.57
N MET A 56 -1.75 -3.24 3.43
CA MET A 56 -2.01 -2.65 2.12
C MET A 56 -0.74 -2.50 1.31
N GLU A 57 0.36 -2.14 1.94
CA GLU A 57 1.65 -2.02 1.28
C GLU A 57 2.08 -3.36 0.69
N HIS A 58 1.95 -4.45 1.43
CA HIS A 58 2.27 -5.79 0.93
C HIS A 58 1.36 -6.20 -0.23
N ASP A 59 0.08 -5.92 -0.13
CA ASP A 59 -0.88 -6.22 -1.19
C ASP A 59 -0.57 -5.45 -2.46
N ILE A 60 -0.23 -4.17 -2.33
CA ILE A 60 0.14 -3.32 -3.45
C ILE A 60 1.41 -3.82 -4.12
N GLU A 61 2.43 -4.17 -3.34
CA GLU A 61 3.68 -4.73 -3.87
C GLU A 61 3.42 -6.01 -4.66
N ALA A 62 2.60 -6.90 -4.11
CA ALA A 62 2.26 -8.16 -4.77
C ALA A 62 1.54 -7.91 -6.09
N LEU A 63 0.61 -6.96 -6.10
CA LEU A 63 -0.15 -6.62 -7.28
C LEU A 63 0.73 -5.99 -8.37
N CYS A 64 1.64 -5.10 -7.96
CA CYS A 64 2.61 -4.50 -8.87
C CYS A 64 3.49 -5.57 -9.52
N MET A 65 3.98 -6.51 -8.74
CA MET A 65 4.81 -7.60 -9.26
C MET A 65 4.04 -8.46 -10.24
N LYS A 66 2.78 -8.77 -9.93
CA LYS A 66 1.91 -9.50 -10.85
C LYS A 66 1.77 -8.80 -12.20
N LEU A 67 1.52 -7.49 -12.15
CA LEU A 67 1.36 -6.69 -13.37
C LEU A 67 2.62 -6.72 -14.23
N LEU A 68 3.78 -6.56 -13.59
CA LEU A 68 5.06 -6.59 -14.30
C LEU A 68 5.32 -7.94 -14.96
N LEU A 69 5.09 -9.02 -14.22
CA LEU A 69 5.34 -10.37 -14.72
C LEU A 69 4.40 -10.76 -15.86
N HIS A 70 3.17 -10.26 -15.82
CA HIS A 70 2.18 -10.55 -16.87
C HIS A 70 2.47 -9.82 -18.17
N GLN A 71 2.98 -8.60 -18.09
CA GLN A 71 3.09 -7.72 -19.24
C GLN A 71 4.46 -7.78 -19.93
N GLN A 72 5.51 -8.08 -19.18
CA GLN A 72 6.87 -8.02 -19.70
C GLN A 72 7.65 -9.29 -19.35
N PRO A 73 7.99 -10.12 -20.32
CA PRO A 73 8.87 -11.27 -20.06
C PRO A 73 10.18 -10.86 -19.40
N VAL A 74 10.69 -9.68 -19.74
CA VAL A 74 11.93 -9.13 -19.17
C VAL A 74 11.79 -8.88 -17.67
N ALA A 75 10.58 -8.66 -17.18
CA ALA A 75 10.35 -8.41 -15.75
C ALA A 75 10.75 -9.59 -14.87
N ARG A 76 10.73 -10.81 -15.42
CA ARG A 76 11.19 -12.01 -14.69
C ARG A 76 12.67 -11.91 -14.36
N ASP A 77 13.47 -11.42 -15.32
CA ASP A 77 14.89 -11.24 -15.12
C ASP A 77 15.17 -10.16 -14.08
N LEU A 78 14.41 -9.07 -14.12
CA LEU A 78 14.50 -7.99 -13.12
C LEU A 78 14.18 -8.51 -11.72
N ARG A 79 13.16 -9.34 -11.60
CA ARG A 79 12.80 -9.95 -10.34
C ARG A 79 13.93 -10.82 -9.78
N SER A 80 14.54 -11.62 -10.64
CA SER A 80 15.66 -12.48 -10.25
C SER A 80 16.84 -11.66 -9.75
N VAL A 81 17.17 -10.58 -10.46
CA VAL A 81 18.25 -9.67 -10.06
C VAL A 81 17.92 -9.01 -8.71
N SER A 82 16.71 -8.53 -8.57
CA SER A 82 16.28 -7.88 -7.33
C SER A 82 16.34 -8.85 -6.14
N SER A 83 15.92 -10.09 -6.34
CA SER A 83 15.98 -11.12 -5.29
C SER A 83 17.43 -11.43 -4.90
N ALA A 84 18.32 -11.50 -5.88
CA ALA A 84 19.74 -11.74 -5.63
C ALA A 84 20.38 -10.59 -4.84
N LEU A 85 19.99 -9.36 -5.16
CA LEU A 85 20.52 -8.18 -4.48
C LEU A 85 20.07 -8.05 -3.03
N LYS A 86 18.93 -8.63 -2.71
CA LYS A 86 18.40 -8.58 -1.34
C LYS A 86 19.03 -9.60 -0.40
N MET A 87 19.77 -10.52 -0.97
CA MET A 87 20.52 -11.49 -0.17
C MET A 87 21.87 -10.92 0.25
#